data_028fdda85188d99142e22c78906d811c
#
_entry.id   028fdda85188d99142e22c78906d811c
#
_cell.length_a   1.000
_cell.length_b   1.000
_cell.length_c   1.000
_cell.angle_alpha   90.00
_cell.angle_beta   90.00
_cell.angle_gamma   90.00
#
_symmetry.space_group_name_H-M   'P 1'
#
loop_
_entity.id
_entity.type
_entity.pdbx_description
1 polymer ?
#
loop_
_entity_poly.entity_id
_entity_poly.type
_entity_poly.pdbx_seq_one_letter_code
_entity_poly.pdbx_strand_id
1 'polypeptide(L)'
;MIRKAEHPDINQMTGLLKDLFSIEEDFTFNEAAQRHGLSMMLNNNQNRRIMVAVSGKQVMGMCGAQLLVSTAEGGVVALIEDMVVSKAYQRQGIGKKLLLSIEKWAVKKGAKRLHLLADGNNVEALNFYKKQKWSTTQLICLRKKPDKN
;
A
#
# COMPACT_ATOMS: atom_id res chain seq x y z
N MET A 1 13.54 0.72 11.27
CA MET A 1 12.41 1.27 12.07
C MET A 1 11.20 1.48 11.17
N ILE A 2 10.02 1.14 11.67
CA ILE A 2 8.76 1.41 10.95
C ILE A 2 8.09 2.61 11.63
N ARG A 3 7.68 3.58 10.83
CA ARG A 3 6.97 4.77 11.33
C ARG A 3 5.96 5.28 10.31
N LYS A 4 5.09 6.18 10.74
CA LYS A 4 4.21 6.93 9.84
C LYS A 4 5.05 7.76 8.86
N ALA A 5 4.63 7.80 7.61
CA ALA A 5 5.25 8.64 6.60
C ALA A 5 4.96 10.13 6.84
N GLU A 6 5.91 10.96 6.45
CA GLU A 6 5.83 12.42 6.56
C GLU A 6 6.12 13.07 5.20
N HIS A 7 5.77 14.33 5.03
CA HIS A 7 5.96 15.03 3.75
C HIS A 7 7.41 14.96 3.20
N PRO A 8 8.46 15.06 4.01
CA PRO A 8 9.83 14.89 3.49
C PRO A 8 10.12 13.51 2.88
N ASP A 9 9.30 12.51 3.15
CA ASP A 9 9.46 11.16 2.60
C ASP A 9 8.97 11.05 1.15
N ILE A 10 8.22 12.03 0.65
CA ILE A 10 7.56 11.95 -0.67
C ILE A 10 8.56 11.67 -1.79
N ASN A 11 9.74 12.30 -1.77
CA ASN A 11 10.74 12.07 -2.81
C ASN A 11 11.15 10.59 -2.90
N GLN A 12 11.47 9.98 -1.78
CA GLN A 12 11.87 8.58 -1.75
C GLN A 12 10.70 7.63 -2.00
N MET A 13 9.51 7.95 -1.50
CA MET A 13 8.30 7.17 -1.78
C MET A 13 7.94 7.21 -3.26
N THR A 14 8.12 8.34 -3.93
CA THR A 14 7.89 8.45 -5.38
C THR A 14 8.81 7.49 -6.14
N GLY A 15 10.07 7.39 -5.72
CA GLY A 15 11.02 6.42 -6.29
C GLY A 15 10.56 4.97 -6.07
N LEU A 16 10.03 4.65 -4.91
CA LEU A 16 9.49 3.32 -4.63
C LEU A 16 8.27 3.00 -5.52
N LEU A 17 7.39 3.97 -5.75
CA LEU A 17 6.26 3.80 -6.65
C LEU A 17 6.70 3.59 -8.10
N LYS A 18 7.76 4.26 -8.52
CA LYS A 18 8.35 4.03 -9.84
C LYS A 18 8.80 2.58 -10.00
N ASP A 19 9.47 2.04 -8.99
CA ASP A 19 9.90 0.64 -8.99
C ASP A 19 8.70 -0.31 -9.01
N LEU A 20 7.68 -0.04 -8.19
CA LEU A 20 6.47 -0.84 -8.14
C LEU A 20 5.74 -0.87 -9.48
N PHE A 21 5.52 0.28 -10.10
CA PHE A 21 4.78 0.39 -11.36
C PHE A 21 5.57 -0.13 -12.56
N SER A 22 6.87 -0.32 -12.45
CA SER A 22 7.66 -0.99 -13.48
C SER A 22 7.37 -2.49 -13.53
N ILE A 23 6.86 -3.07 -12.46
CA ILE A 23 6.50 -4.49 -12.34
C ILE A 23 5.02 -4.73 -12.67
N GLU A 24 4.14 -3.80 -12.29
CA GLU A 24 2.71 -3.90 -12.48
C GLU A 24 2.30 -3.38 -13.87
N GLU A 25 1.69 -4.24 -14.68
CA GLU A 25 1.28 -3.91 -16.05
C GLU A 25 0.14 -2.88 -16.11
N ASP A 26 -0.69 -2.83 -15.08
CA ASP A 26 -1.89 -1.98 -15.05
C ASP A 26 -1.63 -0.50 -14.79
N PHE A 27 -0.39 -0.15 -14.43
CA PHE A 27 -0.05 1.22 -14.03
C PHE A 27 1.12 1.77 -14.83
N THR A 28 1.06 3.07 -15.11
CA THR A 28 2.14 3.82 -15.73
C THR A 28 2.66 4.86 -14.76
N PHE A 29 3.99 4.93 -14.60
CA PHE A 29 4.60 5.93 -13.74
C PHE A 29 4.44 7.33 -14.33
N ASN A 30 3.93 8.24 -13.52
CA ASN A 30 3.85 9.67 -13.80
C ASN A 30 4.21 10.40 -12.51
N GLU A 31 5.40 10.97 -12.46
CA GLU A 31 5.95 11.54 -11.23
C GLU A 31 5.03 12.58 -10.58
N ALA A 32 4.50 13.50 -11.38
CA ALA A 32 3.62 14.55 -10.86
C ALA A 32 2.34 13.96 -10.25
N ALA A 33 1.75 12.96 -10.91
CA ALA A 33 0.55 12.29 -10.42
C ALA A 33 0.82 11.55 -9.10
N GLN A 34 1.92 10.80 -9.03
CA GLN A 34 2.26 10.04 -7.82
C GLN A 34 2.61 10.96 -6.65
N ARG A 35 3.35 12.05 -6.90
CA ARG A 35 3.62 13.07 -5.86
C ARG A 35 2.33 13.68 -5.33
N HIS A 36 1.41 14.01 -6.21
CA HIS A 36 0.11 14.57 -5.83
C HIS A 36 -0.70 13.56 -4.99
N GLY A 37 -0.78 12.32 -5.43
CA GLY A 37 -1.46 11.24 -4.70
C GLY A 37 -0.87 11.01 -3.31
N LEU A 38 0.45 10.97 -3.20
CA LEU A 38 1.13 10.84 -1.91
C LEU A 38 0.82 12.02 -0.99
N SER A 39 0.84 13.24 -1.53
CA SER A 39 0.49 14.44 -0.77
C SER A 39 -0.95 14.36 -0.24
N MET A 40 -1.89 13.91 -1.07
CA MET A 40 -3.28 13.70 -0.64
C MET A 40 -3.38 12.65 0.47
N MET A 41 -2.62 11.56 0.38
CA MET A 41 -2.59 10.53 1.42
C MET A 41 -2.06 11.05 2.75
N LEU A 42 -1.09 11.96 2.71
CA LEU A 42 -0.43 12.50 3.91
C LEU A 42 -1.15 13.71 4.50
N ASN A 43 -2.02 14.36 3.73
CA ASN A 43 -2.80 15.48 4.24
C ASN A 43 -3.68 15.00 5.39
N ASN A 44 -3.85 15.87 6.38
CA ASN A 44 -4.50 15.63 7.65
C ASN A 44 -5.80 14.81 7.53
N ASN A 45 -5.65 13.49 7.40
CA ASN A 45 -6.77 12.58 7.24
C ASN A 45 -6.61 11.38 8.18
N GLN A 46 -7.57 11.22 9.06
CA GLN A 46 -7.57 10.12 10.02
C GLN A 46 -7.93 8.76 9.39
N ASN A 47 -8.43 8.77 8.16
CA ASN A 47 -8.89 7.59 7.44
C ASN A 47 -7.87 7.02 6.47
N ARG A 48 -6.67 7.60 6.44
CA ARG A 48 -5.58 7.16 5.56
C ARG A 48 -4.27 7.06 6.34
N ARG A 49 -3.42 6.15 5.91
CA ARG A 49 -2.10 5.97 6.54
C ARG A 49 -1.12 5.44 5.53
N ILE A 50 0.08 6.01 5.53
CA ILE A 50 1.24 5.37 4.91
C ILE A 50 2.26 5.10 6.00
N MET A 51 2.75 3.86 6.05
CA MET A 51 3.88 3.49 6.91
C MET A 51 5.12 3.34 6.04
N VAL A 52 6.25 3.76 6.57
CA VAL A 52 7.54 3.63 5.91
C VAL A 52 8.51 2.86 6.81
N ALA A 53 9.36 2.08 6.17
CA ALA A 53 10.51 1.46 6.82
C ALA A 53 11.73 2.33 6.53
N VAL A 54 12.43 2.74 7.59
CA VAL A 54 13.57 3.66 7.44
C VAL A 54 14.81 3.13 8.15
N SER A 55 15.96 3.44 7.57
CA SER A 55 17.28 3.25 8.19
C SER A 55 18.05 4.57 8.00
N GLY A 56 18.30 5.26 9.10
CA GLY A 56 18.84 6.62 9.02
C GLY A 56 17.90 7.53 8.22
N LYS A 57 18.43 8.10 7.13
CA LYS A 57 17.66 8.96 6.22
C LYS A 57 17.08 8.20 5.01
N GLN A 58 17.32 6.90 4.94
CA GLN A 58 16.91 6.09 3.79
C GLN A 58 15.53 5.46 4.05
N VAL A 59 14.59 5.69 3.13
CA VAL A 59 13.31 4.98 3.10
C VAL A 59 13.50 3.69 2.32
N MET A 60 13.34 2.56 2.99
CA MET A 60 13.57 1.24 2.42
C MET A 60 12.32 0.61 1.83
N GLY A 61 11.16 1.06 2.25
CA GLY A 61 9.88 0.50 1.79
C GLY A 61 8.71 1.29 2.34
N MET A 62 7.54 1.02 1.79
CA MET A 62 6.29 1.68 2.17
C MET A 62 5.10 0.75 2.05
N CYS A 63 4.02 1.10 2.74
CA CYS A 63 2.73 0.44 2.62
C CYS A 63 1.63 1.42 3.00
N GLY A 64 0.61 1.55 2.17
CA GLY A 64 -0.51 2.46 2.40
C GLY A 64 -1.81 1.74 2.69
N ALA A 65 -2.73 2.43 3.36
CA ALA A 65 -4.08 1.94 3.57
C ALA A 65 -5.08 3.07 3.66
N GLN A 66 -6.31 2.79 3.25
CA GLN A 66 -7.44 3.70 3.38
C GLN A 66 -8.61 2.96 4.00
N LEU A 67 -9.34 3.64 4.86
CA LEU A 67 -10.56 3.11 5.48
C LEU A 67 -11.76 3.39 4.58
N LEU A 68 -12.60 2.36 4.42
CA LEU A 68 -13.83 2.42 3.65
C LEU A 68 -14.96 1.90 4.53
N VAL A 69 -16.19 2.27 4.20
CA VAL A 69 -17.38 1.69 4.84
C VAL A 69 -17.83 0.49 4.03
N SER A 70 -18.04 -0.63 4.70
CA SER A 70 -18.58 -1.85 4.10
C SER A 70 -19.97 -2.13 4.67
N THR A 71 -20.96 -2.20 3.81
CA THR A 71 -22.30 -2.60 4.21
C THR A 71 -22.35 -4.07 4.62
N ALA A 72 -21.57 -4.92 3.95
CA ALA A 72 -21.50 -6.34 4.26
C ALA A 72 -20.96 -6.57 5.68
N GLU A 73 -19.94 -5.81 6.09
CA GLU A 73 -19.36 -5.91 7.43
C GLU A 73 -20.11 -5.05 8.46
N GLY A 74 -20.94 -4.14 8.01
CA GLY A 74 -21.64 -3.21 8.89
C GLY A 74 -20.71 -2.25 9.60
N GLY A 75 -19.61 -1.84 8.95
CA GLY A 75 -18.64 -0.95 9.55
C GLY A 75 -17.44 -0.69 8.64
N VAL A 76 -16.35 -0.27 9.25
CA VAL A 76 -15.13 0.12 8.54
C VAL A 76 -14.33 -1.11 8.12
N VAL A 77 -13.77 -1.04 6.92
CA VAL A 77 -12.78 -1.98 6.39
C VAL A 77 -11.57 -1.18 5.89
N ALA A 78 -10.46 -1.84 5.64
CA ALA A 78 -9.27 -1.18 5.11
C ALA A 78 -8.87 -1.77 3.75
N LEU A 79 -8.57 -0.89 2.80
CA LEU A 79 -7.92 -1.24 1.54
C LEU A 79 -6.44 -0.92 1.66
N ILE A 80 -5.60 -1.93 1.49
CA ILE A 80 -4.14 -1.79 1.53
C ILE A 80 -3.63 -1.66 0.09
N GLU A 81 -2.76 -0.69 -0.14
CA GLU A 81 -2.17 -0.41 -1.44
C GLU A 81 -0.69 -0.05 -1.32
N ASP A 82 0.00 -0.05 -2.46
CA ASP A 82 1.37 0.44 -2.60
C ASP A 82 2.35 -0.22 -1.64
N MET A 83 2.25 -1.54 -1.53
CA MET A 83 3.18 -2.34 -0.76
C MET A 83 4.43 -2.57 -1.58
N VAL A 84 5.53 -1.92 -1.23
CA VAL A 84 6.79 -2.05 -1.95
C VAL A 84 7.99 -1.92 -1.01
N VAL A 85 8.99 -2.78 -1.23
CA VAL A 85 10.30 -2.70 -0.56
C VAL A 85 11.36 -2.51 -1.64
N SER A 86 12.25 -1.56 -1.44
CA SER A 86 13.36 -1.30 -2.35
C SER A 86 14.17 -2.58 -2.56
N LYS A 87 14.59 -2.81 -3.81
CA LYS A 87 15.28 -4.04 -4.23
C LYS A 87 16.49 -4.38 -3.36
N ALA A 88 17.24 -3.35 -2.94
CA ALA A 88 18.42 -3.52 -2.09
C ALA A 88 18.09 -4.06 -0.69
N TYR A 89 16.85 -3.95 -0.26
CA TYR A 89 16.42 -4.29 1.10
C TYR A 89 15.40 -5.42 1.17
N GLN A 90 15.12 -6.06 0.04
CA GLN A 90 14.19 -7.18 -0.02
C GLN A 90 14.74 -8.43 0.70
N ARG A 91 13.85 -9.33 1.10
CA ARG A 91 14.17 -10.60 1.78
C ARG A 91 14.82 -10.43 3.16
N GLN A 92 14.57 -9.31 3.82
CA GLN A 92 15.06 -9.02 5.18
C GLN A 92 13.92 -8.87 6.19
N GLY A 93 12.71 -9.27 5.80
CA GLY A 93 11.53 -9.20 6.68
C GLY A 93 10.88 -7.80 6.76
N ILE A 94 11.34 -6.83 5.97
CA ILE A 94 10.82 -5.46 5.99
C ILE A 94 9.37 -5.41 5.53
N GLY A 95 9.05 -6.13 4.44
CA GLY A 95 7.69 -6.20 3.93
C GLY A 95 6.71 -6.72 4.96
N LYS A 96 7.07 -7.78 5.66
CA LYS A 96 6.26 -8.34 6.74
C LYS A 96 6.02 -7.32 7.86
N LYS A 97 7.07 -6.60 8.26
CA LYS A 97 6.96 -5.58 9.32
C LYS A 97 6.06 -4.42 8.89
N LEU A 98 6.19 -3.97 7.64
CA LEU A 98 5.32 -2.93 7.07
C LEU A 98 3.86 -3.38 7.07
N LEU A 99 3.60 -4.57 6.55
CA LEU A 99 2.24 -5.11 6.47
C LEU A 99 1.61 -5.23 7.86
N LEU A 100 2.32 -5.80 8.81
CA LEU A 100 1.84 -5.91 10.20
C LEU A 100 1.57 -4.54 10.83
N SER A 101 2.40 -3.55 10.53
CA SER A 101 2.22 -2.20 11.06
C SER A 101 0.94 -1.56 10.54
N ILE A 102 0.68 -1.69 9.23
CA ILE A 102 -0.54 -1.13 8.62
C ILE A 102 -1.80 -1.88 9.07
N GLU A 103 -1.70 -3.20 9.23
CA GLU A 103 -2.80 -4.02 9.76
C GLU A 103 -3.16 -3.58 11.19
N LYS A 104 -2.17 -3.38 12.05
CA LYS A 104 -2.39 -2.90 13.42
C LYS A 104 -3.08 -1.55 13.44
N TRP A 105 -2.66 -0.64 12.59
CA TRP A 105 -3.31 0.67 12.46
C TRP A 105 -4.78 0.51 12.07
N ALA A 106 -5.06 -0.30 11.05
CA ALA A 106 -6.40 -0.51 10.55
C ALA A 106 -7.31 -1.13 11.62
N VAL A 107 -6.82 -2.15 12.33
CA VAL A 107 -7.57 -2.79 13.43
C VAL A 107 -7.84 -1.80 14.55
N LYS A 108 -6.86 -0.97 14.91
CA LYS A 108 -7.04 0.07 15.92
C LYS A 108 -8.10 1.09 15.52
N LYS A 109 -8.28 1.33 14.21
CA LYS A 109 -9.32 2.20 13.65
C LYS A 109 -10.67 1.49 13.54
N GLY A 110 -10.78 0.23 13.94
CA GLY A 110 -12.02 -0.53 13.91
C GLY A 110 -12.27 -1.33 12.64
N ALA A 111 -11.26 -1.50 11.79
CA ALA A 111 -11.43 -2.25 10.55
C ALA A 111 -11.79 -3.71 10.84
N LYS A 112 -12.92 -4.15 10.29
CA LYS A 112 -13.44 -5.52 10.45
C LYS A 112 -12.93 -6.48 9.38
N ARG A 113 -12.37 -5.94 8.30
CA ARG A 113 -11.82 -6.72 7.20
C ARG A 113 -10.71 -5.89 6.55
N LEU A 114 -9.67 -6.59 6.10
CA LEU A 114 -8.59 -6.01 5.32
C LEU A 114 -8.62 -6.65 3.95
N HIS A 115 -8.39 -5.87 2.90
CA HIS A 115 -8.26 -6.40 1.55
C HIS A 115 -7.21 -5.62 0.77
N LEU A 116 -6.68 -6.25 -0.26
CA LEU A 116 -5.71 -5.65 -1.17
C LEU A 116 -5.90 -6.24 -2.56
N LEU A 117 -5.38 -5.53 -3.55
CA LEU A 117 -5.32 -6.00 -4.92
C LEU A 117 -3.87 -6.40 -5.21
N ALA A 118 -3.68 -7.56 -5.79
CA ALA A 118 -2.38 -8.08 -6.18
C ALA A 118 -2.41 -8.54 -7.63
N ASP A 119 -1.29 -8.37 -8.33
CA ASP A 119 -1.15 -8.91 -9.69
C ASP A 119 -1.18 -10.43 -9.62
N GLY A 120 -2.17 -11.04 -10.30
CA GLY A 120 -2.33 -12.49 -10.34
C GLY A 120 -1.14 -13.22 -10.96
N ASN A 121 -0.30 -12.54 -11.73
CA ASN A 121 0.90 -13.10 -12.35
C ASN A 121 2.15 -12.94 -11.48
N ASN A 122 2.08 -12.17 -10.41
CA ASN A 122 3.20 -11.98 -9.50
C ASN A 122 3.20 -13.07 -8.42
N VAL A 123 3.78 -14.22 -8.77
CA VAL A 123 3.82 -15.42 -7.90
C VAL A 123 4.54 -15.13 -6.59
N GLU A 124 5.62 -14.35 -6.64
CA GLU A 124 6.39 -14.01 -5.45
C GLU A 124 5.55 -13.19 -4.45
N ALA A 125 4.82 -12.19 -4.93
CA ALA A 125 3.92 -11.40 -4.09
C ALA A 125 2.78 -12.24 -3.52
N LEU A 126 2.15 -13.08 -4.34
CA LEU A 126 1.07 -13.95 -3.87
C LEU A 126 1.55 -14.93 -2.80
N ASN A 127 2.74 -15.50 -2.95
CA ASN A 127 3.33 -16.37 -1.95
C ASN A 127 3.65 -15.60 -0.65
N PHE A 128 4.12 -14.37 -0.77
CA PHE A 128 4.35 -13.50 0.38
C PHE A 128 3.07 -13.30 1.19
N TYR A 129 1.98 -12.91 0.52
CA TYR A 129 0.70 -12.68 1.21
C TYR A 129 0.14 -13.95 1.81
N LYS A 130 0.23 -15.08 1.11
CA LYS A 130 -0.20 -16.37 1.62
C LYS A 130 0.53 -16.76 2.91
N LYS A 131 1.84 -16.52 2.98
CA LYS A 131 2.63 -16.75 4.20
C LYS A 131 2.18 -15.86 5.35
N GLN A 132 1.65 -14.67 5.05
CA GLN A 132 1.09 -13.75 6.04
C GLN A 132 -0.39 -14.05 6.34
N LYS A 133 -0.90 -15.22 5.92
CA LYS A 133 -2.25 -15.72 6.17
C LYS A 133 -3.35 -14.97 5.41
N TRP A 134 -2.99 -14.33 4.30
CA TRP A 134 -3.96 -13.78 3.36
C TRP A 134 -4.47 -14.88 2.43
N SER A 135 -5.73 -14.79 2.04
CA SER A 135 -6.36 -15.75 1.13
C SER A 135 -6.98 -15.01 -0.06
N THR A 136 -7.03 -15.68 -1.21
CA THR A 136 -7.71 -15.16 -2.39
C THR A 136 -9.22 -15.28 -2.26
N THR A 137 -9.94 -14.39 -2.95
CA THR A 137 -11.41 -14.42 -3.04
C THR A 137 -11.83 -14.70 -4.47
N GLN A 138 -13.15 -14.85 -4.69
CA GLN A 138 -13.72 -14.99 -6.01
C GLN A 138 -13.91 -13.63 -6.73
N LEU A 139 -13.75 -12.53 -5.99
CA LEU A 139 -13.92 -11.19 -6.56
C LEU A 139 -12.72 -10.81 -7.40
N ILE A 140 -12.98 -10.16 -8.53
CA ILE A 140 -11.94 -9.61 -9.41
C ILE A 140 -12.11 -8.09 -9.49
N CYS A 141 -11.02 -7.40 -9.81
CA CYS A 141 -11.03 -5.96 -10.03
C CYS A 141 -11.45 -5.67 -11.47
N LEU A 142 -12.50 -4.85 -11.63
CA LEU A 142 -12.89 -4.28 -12.92
C LEU A 142 -12.59 -2.79 -12.87
N ARG A 143 -11.98 -2.25 -13.93
CA ARG A 143 -11.56 -0.85 -13.98
C ARG A 143 -12.13 -0.17 -15.21
N LYS A 144 -12.60 1.05 -15.02
CA LYS A 144 -12.99 1.94 -16.11
C LYS A 144 -12.48 3.34 -15.79
N LYS A 145 -11.83 3.97 -16.75
CA LYS A 145 -11.48 5.39 -16.63
C LYS A 145 -12.63 6.20 -17.23
N PRO A 146 -13.22 7.13 -16.48
CA PRO A 146 -14.29 7.97 -17.01
C PRO A 146 -13.79 8.79 -18.21
N ASP A 147 -14.69 9.01 -19.17
CA ASP A 147 -14.37 9.88 -20.28
C ASP A 147 -14.15 11.30 -19.80
N LYS A 148 -13.17 11.98 -20.40
CA LYS A 148 -12.95 13.41 -20.13
C LYS A 148 -13.96 14.20 -20.95
N ASN A 149 -14.85 14.91 -20.26
CA ASN A 149 -15.76 15.86 -20.88
C ASN A 149 -15.13 17.25 -20.95
#